data_9ce2074c75c828d8ed2d2ab197b943f0
#
_entry.id   9ce2074c75c828d8ed2d2ab197b943f0
#
_cell.length_a   1.000
_cell.length_b   1.000
_cell.length_c   1.000
_cell.angle_alpha   90.00
_cell.angle_beta   90.00
_cell.angle_gamma   90.00
#
_symmetry.space_group_name_H-M   'P 1'
#
loop_
_entity.id
_entity.type
_entity.pdbx_description
1 polymer ?
#
loop_
_entity_poly.entity_id
_entity_poly.type
_entity_poly.pdbx_seq_one_letter_code
_entity_poly.pdbx_strand_id
1 'polypeptide(L)'
;MKNSTLFSNLKSDIPASIVVFFVALPLCLGIALASGAPLFSGLIAGIIGGIIVGIISGSQIGVSGPAAGLAAIVFTAIGDLGGFQNFLLAVVLGGLIQFVFGILRAGVIGYYFPSSVIRGMLTGIGIIIIIKQVRHFFGYQSPGEEFPGILEALNYINPGATLIAIVSMGILLLWSNILSKKGKIFQLIQGPLVAVIIGIIYVVFTKGNNYWAIQSELLVSVPVPEDMNSFFGQFSFPNFQGITRVEIWITAFTIALVASLETLLCVEATDKLDPDKRITPTNRELIAQGTGNFISGLIGGLPVTQVIVRSSANIQSGGKTKMSAIIHGFFLLISILLIPALLNQIPLSVLAAILFIVGYKLAKPSLFVTMYKLGWKQLLPFLITIIGIVFTDLLIGIGLGLILGIVVILINSFQNSHSISTEGKSKTRITLAEEVTFFNKASILKELNKLPEGKSLEIDLRGAKFIDNDIIEILEDFLAKQKNKNFEFKIISEKGEYKNPENLAKLF
;
A
#
# COMPACT_ATOMS: atom_id res chain seq x y z
N MET A 1 -0.09 -15.22 -28.66
CA MET A 1 -0.99 -15.27 -27.48
C MET A 1 -2.29 -15.95 -27.91
N LYS A 2 -2.59 -17.15 -27.41
CA LYS A 2 -3.90 -17.78 -27.65
C LYS A 2 -4.95 -16.87 -27.00
N ASN A 3 -5.90 -16.37 -27.80
CA ASN A 3 -7.10 -15.72 -27.29
C ASN A 3 -7.86 -16.73 -26.40
N SER A 4 -7.54 -16.79 -25.12
CA SER A 4 -8.38 -17.52 -24.18
C SER A 4 -9.70 -16.73 -24.08
N THR A 5 -10.77 -17.32 -24.61
CA THR A 5 -12.10 -16.76 -24.41
C THR A 5 -12.34 -16.64 -22.90
N LEU A 6 -12.98 -15.54 -22.48
CA LEU A 6 -13.22 -15.19 -21.08
C LEU A 6 -13.80 -16.39 -20.27
N PHE A 7 -14.53 -17.26 -20.94
CA PHE A 7 -15.24 -18.41 -20.35
C PHE A 7 -14.48 -19.75 -20.46
N SER A 8 -13.26 -19.76 -21.00
CA SER A 8 -12.52 -21.02 -21.29
C SER A 8 -12.12 -21.81 -20.04
N ASN A 9 -12.03 -21.16 -18.88
CA ASN A 9 -11.52 -21.72 -17.63
C ASN A 9 -12.54 -21.73 -16.47
N LEU A 10 -13.85 -21.67 -16.76
CA LEU A 10 -14.91 -21.64 -15.73
C LEU A 10 -14.81 -22.79 -14.72
N LYS A 11 -14.37 -23.98 -15.14
CA LYS A 11 -14.18 -25.15 -14.25
C LYS A 11 -13.17 -24.88 -13.13
N SER A 12 -12.19 -24.00 -13.34
CA SER A 12 -11.22 -23.58 -12.32
C SER A 12 -11.59 -22.25 -11.66
N ASP A 13 -12.21 -21.34 -12.42
CA ASP A 13 -12.51 -19.99 -11.94
C ASP A 13 -13.72 -19.98 -10.97
N ILE A 14 -14.74 -20.85 -11.15
CA ILE A 14 -15.88 -20.93 -10.23
C ILE A 14 -15.46 -21.41 -8.83
N PRO A 15 -14.74 -22.54 -8.65
CA PRO A 15 -14.27 -22.92 -7.32
C PRO A 15 -13.36 -21.85 -6.68
N ALA A 16 -12.47 -21.22 -7.47
CA ALA A 16 -11.62 -20.15 -6.98
C ALA A 16 -12.42 -18.94 -6.52
N SER A 17 -13.47 -18.55 -7.28
CA SER A 17 -14.35 -17.43 -6.92
C SER A 17 -15.12 -17.67 -5.62
N ILE A 18 -15.51 -18.89 -5.30
CA ILE A 18 -16.14 -19.24 -4.02
C ILE A 18 -15.17 -19.03 -2.87
N VAL A 19 -13.92 -19.47 -3.03
CA VAL A 19 -12.87 -19.25 -2.00
C VAL A 19 -12.60 -17.77 -1.82
N VAL A 20 -12.47 -17.01 -2.93
CA VAL A 20 -12.27 -15.56 -2.89
C VAL A 20 -13.46 -14.87 -2.19
N PHE A 21 -14.69 -15.28 -2.46
CA PHE A 21 -15.89 -14.76 -1.80
C PHE A 21 -15.82 -14.95 -0.28
N PHE A 22 -15.49 -16.16 0.18
CA PHE A 22 -15.38 -16.44 1.61
C PHE A 22 -14.27 -15.66 2.34
N VAL A 23 -13.20 -15.29 1.62
CA VAL A 23 -12.17 -14.39 2.13
C VAL A 23 -12.65 -12.93 2.08
N ALA A 24 -13.32 -12.55 0.98
CA ALA A 24 -13.71 -11.18 0.71
C ALA A 24 -14.81 -10.68 1.65
N LEU A 25 -15.82 -11.51 1.95
CA LEU A 25 -16.98 -11.12 2.75
C LEU A 25 -16.59 -10.54 4.13
N PRO A 26 -15.86 -11.27 4.99
CA PRO A 26 -15.46 -10.74 6.29
C PRO A 26 -14.47 -9.58 6.18
N LEU A 27 -13.61 -9.56 5.14
CA LEU A 27 -12.68 -8.45 4.94
C LEU A 27 -13.39 -7.18 4.47
N CYS A 28 -14.44 -7.28 3.64
CA CYS A 28 -15.25 -6.12 3.26
C CYS A 28 -15.90 -5.46 4.48
N LEU A 29 -16.55 -6.27 5.32
CA LEU A 29 -17.17 -5.80 6.56
C LEU A 29 -16.12 -5.24 7.54
N GLY A 30 -15.02 -5.99 7.74
CA GLY A 30 -13.96 -5.59 8.66
C GLY A 30 -13.28 -4.29 8.25
N ILE A 31 -12.99 -4.08 6.96
CA ILE A 31 -12.38 -2.83 6.49
C ILE A 31 -13.35 -1.66 6.65
N ALA A 32 -14.65 -1.83 6.39
CA ALA A 32 -15.64 -0.80 6.66
C ALA A 32 -15.70 -0.44 8.15
N LEU A 33 -15.66 -1.45 9.03
CA LEU A 33 -15.55 -1.26 10.47
C LEU A 33 -14.31 -0.47 10.87
N ALA A 34 -13.14 -0.86 10.35
CA ALA A 34 -11.87 -0.16 10.62
C ALA A 34 -11.87 1.28 10.10
N SER A 35 -12.65 1.54 9.06
CA SER A 35 -12.82 2.85 8.43
C SER A 35 -13.85 3.74 9.13
N GLY A 36 -14.56 3.25 10.16
CA GLY A 36 -15.67 3.98 10.78
C GLY A 36 -16.82 4.28 9.80
N ALA A 37 -16.90 3.52 8.70
CA ALA A 37 -17.91 3.67 7.66
C ALA A 37 -19.07 2.68 7.88
N PRO A 38 -20.25 2.93 7.30
CA PRO A 38 -21.32 1.95 7.29
C PRO A 38 -20.84 0.61 6.73
N LEU A 39 -21.15 -0.51 7.42
CA LEU A 39 -20.61 -1.83 7.03
C LEU A 39 -21.02 -2.24 5.60
N PHE A 40 -22.20 -1.80 5.17
CA PHE A 40 -22.70 -1.99 3.81
C PHE A 40 -21.77 -1.37 2.74
N SER A 41 -21.12 -0.24 3.04
CA SER A 41 -20.21 0.43 2.11
C SER A 41 -19.00 -0.43 1.72
N GLY A 42 -18.54 -1.29 2.63
CA GLY A 42 -17.47 -2.24 2.36
C GLY A 42 -17.91 -3.35 1.39
N LEU A 43 -19.15 -3.81 1.50
CA LEU A 43 -19.71 -4.80 0.59
C LEU A 43 -19.93 -4.20 -0.81
N ILE A 44 -20.44 -2.96 -0.90
CA ILE A 44 -20.54 -2.21 -2.17
C ILE A 44 -19.16 -2.15 -2.86
N ALA A 45 -18.13 -1.74 -2.13
CA ALA A 45 -16.77 -1.67 -2.65
C ALA A 45 -16.25 -3.05 -3.12
N GLY A 46 -16.60 -4.12 -2.41
CA GLY A 46 -16.26 -5.50 -2.82
C GLY A 46 -16.95 -5.90 -4.12
N ILE A 47 -18.25 -5.58 -4.28
CA ILE A 47 -19.04 -5.84 -5.49
C ILE A 47 -18.47 -5.07 -6.68
N ILE A 48 -18.25 -3.75 -6.52
CA ILE A 48 -17.69 -2.90 -7.58
C ILE A 48 -16.28 -3.35 -7.95
N GLY A 49 -15.43 -3.66 -6.96
CA GLY A 49 -14.08 -4.18 -7.18
C GLY A 49 -14.07 -5.52 -7.92
N GLY A 50 -14.99 -6.43 -7.57
CA GLY A 50 -15.14 -7.71 -8.25
C GLY A 50 -15.69 -7.57 -9.67
N ILE A 51 -16.83 -6.90 -9.84
CA ILE A 51 -17.56 -6.83 -11.11
C ILE A 51 -16.96 -5.76 -12.03
N ILE A 52 -17.06 -4.48 -11.65
CA ILE A 52 -16.70 -3.37 -12.54
C ILE A 52 -15.20 -3.33 -12.81
N VAL A 53 -14.41 -3.32 -11.75
CA VAL A 53 -12.95 -3.32 -11.89
C VAL A 53 -12.49 -4.62 -12.57
N GLY A 54 -13.02 -5.78 -12.18
CA GLY A 54 -12.70 -7.06 -12.80
C GLY A 54 -12.94 -7.09 -14.31
N ILE A 55 -14.00 -6.44 -14.81
CA ILE A 55 -14.30 -6.33 -16.26
C ILE A 55 -13.25 -5.47 -16.96
N ILE A 56 -12.91 -4.30 -16.41
CA ILE A 56 -12.05 -3.30 -17.05
C ILE A 56 -10.57 -3.64 -16.89
N SER A 57 -10.20 -4.22 -15.74
CA SER A 57 -8.81 -4.55 -15.36
C SER A 57 -8.05 -5.30 -16.45
N GLY A 58 -6.74 -5.07 -16.51
CA GLY A 58 -5.80 -5.83 -17.32
C GLY A 58 -5.30 -7.12 -16.64
N SER A 59 -5.45 -7.22 -15.31
CA SER A 59 -5.02 -8.39 -14.55
C SER A 59 -5.92 -9.58 -14.80
N GLN A 60 -5.31 -10.76 -14.95
CA GLN A 60 -6.08 -12.00 -15.16
C GLN A 60 -6.47 -12.69 -13.85
N ILE A 61 -5.76 -12.40 -12.77
CA ILE A 61 -5.91 -13.09 -11.49
C ILE A 61 -6.01 -12.11 -10.30
N GLY A 62 -5.84 -10.81 -10.57
CA GLY A 62 -6.00 -9.76 -9.58
C GLY A 62 -7.45 -9.66 -9.12
N VAL A 63 -7.64 -9.44 -7.82
CA VAL A 63 -8.94 -9.23 -7.21
C VAL A 63 -8.92 -7.88 -6.51
N SER A 64 -9.92 -7.04 -6.80
CA SER A 64 -10.08 -5.71 -6.23
C SER A 64 -11.20 -5.66 -5.20
N GLY A 65 -11.15 -4.68 -4.33
CA GLY A 65 -12.16 -4.44 -3.30
C GLY A 65 -11.68 -3.40 -2.29
N PRO A 66 -12.41 -3.18 -1.18
CA PRO A 66 -11.98 -2.21 -0.19
C PRO A 66 -10.62 -2.62 0.39
N ALA A 67 -9.76 -1.63 0.56
CA ALA A 67 -8.37 -1.81 0.91
C ALA A 67 -8.11 -1.49 2.39
N ALA A 68 -7.41 -2.39 3.07
CA ALA A 68 -7.00 -2.15 4.45
C ALA A 68 -6.06 -0.93 4.57
N GLY A 69 -5.25 -0.68 3.53
CA GLY A 69 -4.34 0.44 3.46
C GLY A 69 -5.01 1.81 3.44
N LEU A 70 -6.25 1.89 2.99
CA LEU A 70 -7.03 3.14 2.98
C LEU A 70 -7.89 3.32 4.24
N ALA A 71 -8.05 2.31 5.10
CA ALA A 71 -8.98 2.38 6.23
C ALA A 71 -8.70 3.55 7.19
N ALA A 72 -7.43 3.84 7.46
CA ALA A 72 -7.05 4.96 8.31
C ALA A 72 -7.41 6.32 7.68
N ILE A 73 -7.14 6.48 6.37
CA ILE A 73 -7.50 7.69 5.61
C ILE A 73 -9.01 7.90 5.62
N VAL A 74 -9.76 6.85 5.33
CA VAL A 74 -11.23 6.89 5.29
C VAL A 74 -11.78 7.31 6.66
N PHE A 75 -11.27 6.72 7.74
CA PHE A 75 -11.70 7.04 9.10
C PHE A 75 -11.50 8.54 9.43
N THR A 76 -10.30 9.05 9.18
CA THR A 76 -9.96 10.45 9.44
C THR A 76 -10.78 11.37 8.53
N ALA A 77 -10.88 11.06 7.23
CA ALA A 77 -11.61 11.87 6.27
C ALA A 77 -13.12 11.96 6.55
N ILE A 78 -13.77 10.89 7.04
CA ILE A 78 -15.17 10.95 7.43
C ILE A 78 -15.39 11.97 8.56
N GLY A 79 -14.47 12.00 9.56
CA GLY A 79 -14.52 12.97 10.65
C GLY A 79 -14.25 14.39 10.17
N ASP A 80 -13.14 14.63 9.49
CA ASP A 80 -12.65 15.95 9.08
C ASP A 80 -13.59 16.63 8.06
N LEU A 81 -14.19 15.84 7.16
CA LEU A 81 -15.13 16.38 6.17
C LEU A 81 -16.55 16.58 6.71
N GLY A 82 -16.81 16.19 7.98
CA GLY A 82 -18.10 16.35 8.63
C GLY A 82 -19.16 15.37 8.14
N GLY A 83 -18.77 14.13 7.80
CA GLY A 83 -19.69 13.05 7.53
C GLY A 83 -19.41 12.23 6.29
N PHE A 84 -20.07 11.06 6.23
CA PHE A 84 -19.85 10.05 5.20
C PHE A 84 -20.19 10.54 3.78
N GLN A 85 -21.26 11.34 3.61
CA GLN A 85 -21.68 11.83 2.28
C GLN A 85 -20.64 12.81 1.66
N ASN A 86 -20.01 13.64 2.48
CA ASN A 86 -18.92 14.52 2.02
C ASN A 86 -17.67 13.71 1.66
N PHE A 87 -17.36 12.67 2.43
CA PHE A 87 -16.30 11.72 2.12
C PHE A 87 -16.57 10.98 0.79
N LEU A 88 -17.80 10.57 0.52
CA LEU A 88 -18.16 9.94 -0.77
C LEU A 88 -17.86 10.83 -1.96
N LEU A 89 -18.06 12.15 -1.85
CA LEU A 89 -17.68 13.10 -2.89
C LEU A 89 -16.14 13.07 -3.12
N ALA A 90 -15.35 12.99 -2.05
CA ALA A 90 -13.91 12.86 -2.18
C ALA A 90 -13.52 11.53 -2.86
N VAL A 91 -14.24 10.43 -2.64
CA VAL A 91 -14.01 9.15 -3.33
C VAL A 91 -14.33 9.26 -4.83
N VAL A 92 -15.45 9.92 -5.19
CA VAL A 92 -15.83 10.17 -6.60
C VAL A 92 -14.75 10.97 -7.31
N LEU A 93 -14.34 12.09 -6.72
CA LEU A 93 -13.29 12.95 -7.30
C LEU A 93 -11.92 12.24 -7.33
N GLY A 94 -11.59 11.49 -6.30
CA GLY A 94 -10.39 10.67 -6.24
C GLY A 94 -10.37 9.60 -7.34
N GLY A 95 -11.52 8.97 -7.61
CA GLY A 95 -11.69 8.04 -8.73
C GLY A 95 -11.44 8.70 -10.08
N LEU A 96 -11.97 9.91 -10.30
CA LEU A 96 -11.71 10.69 -11.51
C LEU A 96 -10.22 11.04 -11.66
N ILE A 97 -9.58 11.51 -10.60
CA ILE A 97 -8.14 11.83 -10.60
C ILE A 97 -7.33 10.57 -10.94
N GLN A 98 -7.64 9.43 -10.32
CA GLN A 98 -6.97 8.17 -10.59
C GLN A 98 -7.19 7.67 -12.04
N PHE A 99 -8.39 7.85 -12.58
CA PHE A 99 -8.69 7.57 -13.98
C PHE A 99 -7.83 8.42 -14.92
N VAL A 100 -7.68 9.73 -14.63
CA VAL A 100 -6.80 10.64 -15.37
C VAL A 100 -5.34 10.21 -15.26
N PHE A 101 -4.87 9.77 -14.09
CA PHE A 101 -3.53 9.18 -13.94
C PHE A 101 -3.29 8.01 -14.90
N GLY A 102 -4.29 7.16 -15.09
CA GLY A 102 -4.22 6.05 -16.04
C GLY A 102 -4.10 6.51 -17.50
N ILE A 103 -4.86 7.53 -17.90
CA ILE A 103 -4.80 8.15 -19.26
C ILE A 103 -3.45 8.81 -19.49
N LEU A 104 -2.95 9.56 -18.52
CA LEU A 104 -1.66 10.25 -18.58
C LEU A 104 -0.46 9.28 -18.46
N ARG A 105 -0.71 7.97 -18.41
CA ARG A 105 0.30 6.92 -18.29
C ARG A 105 1.15 7.02 -17.01
N ALA A 106 0.56 7.54 -15.95
CA ALA A 106 1.21 7.69 -14.65
C ALA A 106 1.45 6.37 -13.90
N GLY A 107 1.11 5.21 -14.45
CA GLY A 107 1.38 3.90 -13.86
C GLY A 107 2.85 3.62 -13.56
N VAL A 108 3.76 4.38 -14.19
CA VAL A 108 5.20 4.34 -13.89
C VAL A 108 5.54 4.94 -12.53
N ILE A 109 4.70 5.78 -11.94
CA ILE A 109 4.94 6.47 -10.67
C ILE A 109 5.23 5.47 -9.54
N GLY A 110 4.59 4.30 -9.54
CA GLY A 110 4.83 3.26 -8.54
C GLY A 110 6.30 2.84 -8.42
N TYR A 111 7.07 2.93 -9.51
CA TYR A 111 8.49 2.55 -9.52
C TYR A 111 9.43 3.62 -8.93
N TYR A 112 8.96 4.88 -8.80
CA TYR A 112 9.76 5.98 -8.27
C TYR A 112 9.68 6.13 -6.75
N PHE A 113 8.77 5.41 -6.09
CA PHE A 113 8.69 5.43 -4.63
C PHE A 113 9.75 4.52 -4.01
N PRO A 114 10.57 5.03 -3.06
CA PRO A 114 11.52 4.20 -2.34
C PRO A 114 10.81 3.05 -1.61
N SER A 115 11.31 1.84 -1.76
CA SER A 115 10.69 0.65 -1.15
C SER A 115 10.64 0.71 0.39
N SER A 116 11.56 1.45 1.02
CA SER A 116 11.55 1.73 2.46
C SER A 116 10.34 2.56 2.89
N VAL A 117 9.98 3.60 2.12
CA VAL A 117 8.81 4.45 2.38
C VAL A 117 7.52 3.64 2.23
N ILE A 118 7.41 2.84 1.15
CA ILE A 118 6.26 1.98 0.91
C ILE A 118 6.07 0.96 2.05
N ARG A 119 7.14 0.30 2.47
CA ARG A 119 7.09 -0.65 3.59
C ARG A 119 6.76 0.07 4.90
N GLY A 120 7.29 1.28 5.11
CA GLY A 120 6.95 2.15 6.25
C GLY A 120 5.46 2.50 6.27
N MET A 121 4.90 2.88 5.11
CA MET A 121 3.48 3.17 4.93
C MET A 121 2.61 1.97 5.32
N LEU A 122 2.86 0.81 4.73
CA LEU A 122 2.09 -0.40 5.04
C LEU A 122 2.20 -0.80 6.52
N THR A 123 3.39 -0.65 7.12
CA THR A 123 3.61 -0.95 8.54
C THR A 123 2.87 0.03 9.44
N GLY A 124 2.93 1.33 9.17
CA GLY A 124 2.18 2.36 9.90
C GLY A 124 0.68 2.12 9.87
N ILE A 125 0.14 1.81 8.68
CA ILE A 125 -1.27 1.43 8.49
C ILE A 125 -1.61 0.18 9.33
N GLY A 126 -0.75 -0.85 9.29
CA GLY A 126 -0.95 -2.08 10.06
C GLY A 126 -1.05 -1.82 11.58
N ILE A 127 -0.19 -0.94 12.10
CA ILE A 127 -0.21 -0.52 13.51
C ILE A 127 -1.51 0.21 13.85
N ILE A 128 -1.93 1.17 13.01
CA ILE A 128 -3.18 1.93 13.23
C ILE A 128 -4.39 0.99 13.22
N ILE A 129 -4.45 0.02 12.28
CA ILE A 129 -5.54 -0.97 12.24
C ILE A 129 -5.59 -1.72 13.58
N ILE A 130 -4.47 -2.23 14.07
CA ILE A 130 -4.43 -2.95 15.35
C ILE A 130 -4.96 -2.06 16.48
N ILE A 131 -4.45 -0.84 16.62
CA ILE A 131 -4.84 0.09 17.69
C ILE A 131 -6.35 0.34 17.66
N LYS A 132 -6.92 0.64 16.50
CA LYS A 132 -8.35 0.95 16.36
C LYS A 132 -9.26 -0.26 16.62
N GLN A 133 -8.81 -1.48 16.34
CA GLN A 133 -9.59 -2.69 16.53
C GLN A 133 -9.60 -3.21 17.98
N VAL A 134 -8.76 -2.68 18.86
CA VAL A 134 -8.75 -3.07 20.29
C VAL A 134 -10.15 -2.95 20.92
N ARG A 135 -10.85 -1.85 20.67
CA ARG A 135 -12.20 -1.61 21.21
C ARG A 135 -13.20 -2.70 20.78
N HIS A 136 -13.22 -3.02 19.48
CA HIS A 136 -14.11 -4.04 18.93
C HIS A 136 -13.73 -5.46 19.35
N PHE A 137 -12.44 -5.73 19.50
CA PHE A 137 -11.93 -7.02 19.96
C PHE A 137 -12.44 -7.39 21.35
N PHE A 138 -12.44 -6.42 22.27
CA PHE A 138 -12.93 -6.60 23.63
C PHE A 138 -14.43 -6.31 23.78
N GLY A 139 -15.13 -5.92 22.72
CA GLY A 139 -16.53 -5.53 22.80
C GLY A 139 -16.76 -4.36 23.74
N TYR A 140 -15.84 -3.40 23.73
CA TYR A 140 -15.83 -2.26 24.62
C TYR A 140 -16.94 -1.27 24.29
N GLN A 141 -17.79 -0.97 25.27
CA GLN A 141 -18.92 -0.04 25.17
C GLN A 141 -18.87 0.96 26.33
N SER A 142 -18.12 2.06 26.17
CA SER A 142 -18.14 3.19 27.12
C SER A 142 -19.22 4.19 26.74
N PRO A 143 -19.90 4.79 27.70
CA PRO A 143 -20.85 5.87 27.47
C PRO A 143 -20.22 7.21 27.06
N GLY A 144 -18.87 7.34 27.08
CA GLY A 144 -18.13 8.55 26.72
C GLY A 144 -17.12 8.34 25.57
N GLU A 145 -16.72 9.45 24.91
CA GLU A 145 -15.72 9.42 23.84
C GLU A 145 -14.28 9.21 24.36
N GLU A 146 -14.00 9.62 25.59
CA GLU A 146 -12.69 9.49 26.22
C GLU A 146 -12.46 8.06 26.74
N PHE A 147 -11.25 7.56 26.55
CA PHE A 147 -10.84 6.26 27.06
C PHE A 147 -10.66 6.38 28.59
N PRO A 148 -11.50 5.73 29.40
CA PRO A 148 -11.29 5.70 30.84
C PRO A 148 -9.98 4.98 31.15
N GLY A 149 -9.42 5.21 32.33
CA GLY A 149 -8.21 4.50 32.76
C GLY A 149 -8.33 2.98 32.58
N ILE A 150 -7.20 2.28 32.46
CA ILE A 150 -7.16 0.83 32.12
C ILE A 150 -8.02 -0.01 33.07
N LEU A 151 -8.08 0.33 34.36
CA LEU A 151 -8.89 -0.39 35.36
C LEU A 151 -10.39 -0.16 35.18
N GLU A 152 -10.80 1.04 34.80
CA GLU A 152 -12.21 1.35 34.53
C GLU A 152 -12.66 0.75 33.20
N ALA A 153 -11.77 0.67 32.21
CA ALA A 153 -12.05 0.05 30.92
C ALA A 153 -12.50 -1.42 31.06
N LEU A 154 -12.00 -2.15 32.07
CA LEU A 154 -12.38 -3.54 32.34
C LEU A 154 -13.88 -3.70 32.63
N ASN A 155 -14.54 -2.70 33.19
CA ASN A 155 -15.97 -2.74 33.52
C ASN A 155 -16.88 -2.62 32.28
N TYR A 156 -16.33 -2.14 31.17
CA TYR A 156 -17.06 -1.91 29.91
C TYR A 156 -16.76 -2.98 28.85
N ILE A 157 -16.02 -4.03 29.21
CA ILE A 157 -15.71 -5.16 28.33
C ILE A 157 -16.90 -6.12 28.29
N ASN A 158 -17.28 -6.57 27.08
CA ASN A 158 -18.23 -7.66 26.94
C ASN A 158 -17.51 -9.01 26.99
N PRO A 159 -17.75 -9.87 28.00
CA PRO A 159 -17.03 -11.14 28.14
C PRO A 159 -17.26 -12.08 26.95
N GLY A 160 -18.49 -12.13 26.42
CA GLY A 160 -18.83 -12.97 25.27
C GLY A 160 -18.09 -12.53 24.00
N ALA A 161 -18.06 -11.22 23.73
CA ALA A 161 -17.32 -10.67 22.60
C ALA A 161 -15.80 -10.94 22.70
N THR A 162 -15.24 -10.77 23.90
CA THR A 162 -13.83 -11.05 24.16
C THR A 162 -13.49 -12.54 23.97
N LEU A 163 -14.33 -13.43 24.52
CA LEU A 163 -14.13 -14.87 24.38
C LEU A 163 -14.11 -15.29 22.91
N ILE A 164 -15.13 -14.87 22.13
CA ILE A 164 -15.20 -15.28 20.73
C ILE A 164 -14.08 -14.62 19.87
N ALA A 165 -13.61 -13.43 20.25
CA ALA A 165 -12.45 -12.81 19.61
C ALA A 165 -11.17 -13.63 19.83
N ILE A 166 -10.92 -14.07 21.07
CA ILE A 166 -9.76 -14.91 21.41
C ILE A 166 -9.83 -16.26 20.68
N VAL A 167 -11.00 -16.90 20.67
CA VAL A 167 -11.21 -18.15 19.94
C VAL A 167 -10.97 -17.95 18.44
N SER A 168 -11.53 -16.88 17.85
CA SER A 168 -11.31 -16.55 16.45
C SER A 168 -9.84 -16.30 16.14
N MET A 169 -9.13 -15.56 16.99
CA MET A 169 -7.69 -15.35 16.86
C MET A 169 -6.92 -16.67 16.88
N GLY A 170 -7.25 -17.57 17.83
CA GLY A 170 -6.67 -18.91 17.91
C GLY A 170 -6.89 -19.71 16.63
N ILE A 171 -8.13 -19.70 16.09
CA ILE A 171 -8.47 -20.36 14.82
C ILE A 171 -7.64 -19.81 13.66
N LEU A 172 -7.56 -18.48 13.54
CA LEU A 172 -6.81 -17.81 12.46
C LEU A 172 -5.31 -18.14 12.51
N LEU A 173 -4.72 -18.15 13.71
CA LEU A 173 -3.31 -18.53 13.91
C LEU A 173 -3.08 -20.01 13.62
N LEU A 174 -3.95 -20.89 14.11
CA LEU A 174 -3.88 -22.33 13.83
C LEU A 174 -4.00 -22.61 12.34
N TRP A 175 -4.93 -21.92 11.67
CA TRP A 175 -5.14 -22.05 10.23
C TRP A 175 -3.93 -21.60 9.43
N SER A 176 -3.44 -20.41 9.70
CA SER A 176 -2.32 -19.81 8.93
C SER A 176 -0.99 -20.56 9.13
N ASN A 177 -0.72 -21.09 10.33
CA ASN A 177 0.57 -21.69 10.65
C ASN A 177 0.61 -23.20 10.43
N ILE A 178 -0.50 -23.92 10.64
CA ILE A 178 -0.55 -25.38 10.69
C ILE A 178 -1.48 -25.94 9.61
N LEU A 179 -2.77 -25.60 9.63
CA LEU A 179 -3.78 -26.29 8.84
C LEU A 179 -3.62 -26.04 7.33
N SER A 180 -3.34 -24.80 6.92
CA SER A 180 -3.14 -24.45 5.50
C SER A 180 -2.01 -25.24 4.84
N LYS A 181 -1.08 -25.81 5.63
CA LYS A 181 0.03 -26.63 5.15
C LYS A 181 -0.29 -28.13 5.09
N LYS A 182 -1.39 -28.59 5.73
CA LYS A 182 -1.72 -30.03 5.86
C LYS A 182 -2.52 -30.63 4.70
N GLY A 183 -3.05 -29.81 3.77
CA GLY A 183 -3.77 -30.35 2.62
C GLY A 183 -4.61 -29.35 1.85
N LYS A 184 -5.02 -29.72 0.64
CA LYS A 184 -5.79 -28.86 -0.27
C LYS A 184 -7.14 -28.41 0.31
N ILE A 185 -7.82 -29.23 1.10
CA ILE A 185 -9.10 -28.89 1.74
C ILE A 185 -8.92 -27.69 2.67
N PHE A 186 -7.85 -27.64 3.50
CA PHE A 186 -7.58 -26.53 4.40
C PHE A 186 -7.07 -25.27 3.68
N GLN A 187 -6.64 -25.39 2.42
CA GLN A 187 -6.33 -24.23 1.56
C GLN A 187 -7.60 -23.66 0.93
N LEU A 188 -8.60 -24.50 0.63
CA LEU A 188 -9.90 -24.10 0.10
C LEU A 188 -10.79 -23.47 1.17
N ILE A 189 -10.82 -24.06 2.38
CA ILE A 189 -11.55 -23.48 3.52
C ILE A 189 -10.63 -22.46 4.20
N GLN A 190 -11.00 -21.19 4.12
CA GLN A 190 -10.18 -20.11 4.66
C GLN A 190 -10.47 -19.89 6.16
N GLY A 191 -9.42 -19.67 6.97
CA GLY A 191 -9.55 -19.41 8.40
C GLY A 191 -10.57 -18.32 8.78
N PRO A 192 -10.61 -17.18 8.09
CA PRO A 192 -11.62 -16.13 8.34
C PRO A 192 -13.06 -16.62 8.22
N LEU A 193 -13.37 -17.49 7.25
CA LEU A 193 -14.70 -18.08 7.12
C LEU A 193 -15.06 -18.93 8.34
N VAL A 194 -14.13 -19.77 8.78
CA VAL A 194 -14.35 -20.66 9.95
C VAL A 194 -14.57 -19.81 11.21
N ALA A 195 -13.79 -18.76 11.40
CA ALA A 195 -13.96 -17.84 12.53
C ALA A 195 -15.34 -17.17 12.51
N VAL A 196 -15.81 -16.72 11.33
CA VAL A 196 -17.14 -16.12 11.17
C VAL A 196 -18.26 -17.14 11.48
N ILE A 197 -18.17 -18.35 10.94
CA ILE A 197 -19.19 -19.40 11.20
C ILE A 197 -19.26 -19.72 12.69
N ILE A 198 -18.12 -19.89 13.35
CA ILE A 198 -18.08 -20.17 14.81
C ILE A 198 -18.62 -18.97 15.58
N GLY A 199 -18.34 -17.73 15.14
CA GLY A 199 -18.89 -16.52 15.72
C GLY A 199 -20.42 -16.47 15.64
N ILE A 200 -21.00 -16.80 14.49
CA ILE A 200 -22.46 -16.86 14.28
C ILE A 200 -23.07 -17.96 15.19
N ILE A 201 -22.48 -19.15 15.20
CA ILE A 201 -22.91 -20.25 16.06
C ILE A 201 -22.90 -19.81 17.52
N TYR A 202 -21.85 -19.15 17.97
CA TYR A 202 -21.74 -18.64 19.34
C TYR A 202 -22.89 -17.66 19.67
N VAL A 203 -23.20 -16.71 18.81
CA VAL A 203 -24.29 -15.74 19.01
C VAL A 203 -25.63 -16.45 19.15
N VAL A 204 -25.91 -17.43 18.28
CA VAL A 204 -27.16 -18.19 18.33
C VAL A 204 -27.31 -18.97 19.62
N PHE A 205 -26.23 -19.63 20.09
CA PHE A 205 -26.26 -20.45 21.32
C PHE A 205 -26.27 -19.63 22.61
N THR A 206 -25.72 -18.41 22.60
CA THR A 206 -25.66 -17.55 23.80
C THR A 206 -26.85 -16.59 23.90
N LYS A 207 -27.75 -16.60 22.92
CA LYS A 207 -28.94 -15.75 22.91
C LYS A 207 -29.80 -16.01 24.15
N GLY A 208 -30.03 -14.95 24.93
CA GLY A 208 -30.78 -15.04 26.20
C GLY A 208 -29.92 -15.28 27.45
N ASN A 209 -28.62 -15.42 27.33
CA ASN A 209 -27.70 -15.50 28.48
C ASN A 209 -27.21 -14.09 28.84
N ASN A 210 -27.52 -13.59 30.03
CA ASN A 210 -27.20 -12.22 30.43
C ASN A 210 -25.68 -11.89 30.48
N TYR A 211 -24.83 -12.88 30.69
CA TYR A 211 -23.39 -12.67 30.89
C TYR A 211 -22.56 -12.94 29.63
N TRP A 212 -22.94 -14.00 28.87
CA TRP A 212 -22.19 -14.44 27.69
C TRP A 212 -22.78 -13.98 26.38
N ALA A 213 -23.97 -13.39 26.38
CA ALA A 213 -24.60 -12.88 25.17
C ALA A 213 -23.85 -11.67 24.62
N ILE A 214 -23.76 -11.60 23.30
CA ILE A 214 -23.26 -10.43 22.59
C ILE A 214 -24.47 -9.54 22.26
N GLN A 215 -24.39 -8.29 22.68
CA GLN A 215 -25.46 -7.31 22.46
C GLN A 215 -25.55 -6.94 20.96
N SER A 216 -26.72 -6.50 20.51
CA SER A 216 -27.01 -6.18 19.11
C SER A 216 -26.07 -5.12 18.53
N GLU A 217 -25.64 -4.15 19.34
CA GLU A 217 -24.69 -3.10 18.98
C GLU A 217 -23.29 -3.62 18.66
N LEU A 218 -22.95 -4.81 19.16
CA LEU A 218 -21.68 -5.51 18.93
C LEU A 218 -21.76 -6.52 17.78
N LEU A 219 -22.87 -6.57 17.06
CA LEU A 219 -23.04 -7.36 15.85
C LEU A 219 -22.95 -6.51 14.59
N VAL A 220 -22.71 -7.17 13.47
CA VAL A 220 -22.79 -6.54 12.15
C VAL A 220 -24.20 -6.00 11.93
N SER A 221 -24.30 -4.77 11.45
CA SER A 221 -25.55 -4.15 11.06
C SER A 221 -25.50 -3.82 9.56
N VAL A 222 -26.00 -4.76 8.77
CA VAL A 222 -26.25 -4.57 7.33
C VAL A 222 -27.75 -4.46 7.16
N PRO A 223 -28.24 -3.48 6.40
CA PRO A 223 -29.67 -3.34 6.16
C PRO A 223 -30.29 -4.61 5.58
N VAL A 224 -31.43 -5.00 6.10
CA VAL A 224 -32.23 -6.13 5.59
C VAL A 224 -33.38 -5.56 4.78
N PRO A 225 -33.32 -5.58 3.43
CA PRO A 225 -34.38 -5.03 2.61
C PRO A 225 -35.64 -5.91 2.67
N GLU A 226 -36.79 -5.29 2.90
CA GLU A 226 -38.06 -5.98 2.84
C GLU A 226 -38.57 -6.06 1.39
N ASP A 227 -38.19 -5.07 0.57
CA ASP A 227 -38.54 -4.97 -0.84
C ASP A 227 -37.43 -4.31 -1.66
N MET A 228 -37.59 -4.24 -2.99
CA MET A 228 -36.61 -3.61 -3.88
C MET A 228 -36.47 -2.11 -3.65
N ASN A 229 -37.50 -1.41 -3.22
CA ASN A 229 -37.43 0.02 -2.94
C ASN A 229 -36.63 0.29 -1.67
N SER A 230 -36.85 -0.50 -0.62
CA SER A 230 -36.05 -0.43 0.60
C SER A 230 -34.58 -0.79 0.36
N PHE A 231 -34.30 -1.73 -0.57
CA PHE A 231 -32.93 -2.04 -0.99
C PHE A 231 -32.25 -0.83 -1.62
N PHE A 232 -32.89 -0.15 -2.59
CA PHE A 232 -32.30 1.04 -3.21
C PHE A 232 -32.19 2.25 -2.26
N GLY A 233 -33.10 2.35 -1.27
CA GLY A 233 -33.03 3.37 -0.21
C GLY A 233 -31.84 3.25 0.73
N GLN A 234 -31.10 2.14 0.70
CA GLN A 234 -29.92 1.91 1.54
C GLN A 234 -28.62 2.51 1.00
N PHE A 235 -28.63 2.89 -0.27
CA PHE A 235 -27.45 3.50 -0.88
C PHE A 235 -27.26 4.93 -0.38
N SER A 236 -26.05 5.25 0.03
CA SER A 236 -25.67 6.62 0.37
C SER A 236 -25.11 7.32 -0.86
N PHE A 237 -25.53 8.56 -1.09
CA PHE A 237 -25.09 9.33 -2.23
C PHE A 237 -24.15 10.46 -1.78
N PRO A 238 -23.19 10.87 -2.63
CA PRO A 238 -22.27 11.96 -2.30
C PRO A 238 -22.99 13.31 -2.19
N ASN A 239 -22.57 14.15 -1.26
CA ASN A 239 -23.04 15.53 -1.14
C ASN A 239 -22.30 16.44 -2.13
N PHE A 240 -22.86 16.67 -3.31
CA PHE A 240 -22.24 17.50 -4.35
C PHE A 240 -22.12 19.00 -3.99
N GLN A 241 -22.84 19.48 -2.97
CA GLN A 241 -22.72 20.86 -2.52
C GLN A 241 -21.33 21.16 -1.94
N GLY A 242 -20.63 20.13 -1.49
CA GLY A 242 -19.26 20.23 -0.96
C GLY A 242 -18.18 20.43 -2.02
N ILE A 243 -18.48 20.46 -3.32
CA ILE A 243 -17.47 20.48 -4.40
C ILE A 243 -16.55 21.72 -4.37
N THR A 244 -16.98 22.81 -3.75
CA THR A 244 -16.19 24.04 -3.57
C THR A 244 -15.23 23.99 -2.38
N ARG A 245 -15.33 22.97 -1.51
CA ARG A 245 -14.50 22.82 -0.31
C ARG A 245 -13.15 22.26 -0.68
N VAL A 246 -12.07 22.98 -0.33
CA VAL A 246 -10.69 22.62 -0.63
C VAL A 246 -10.29 21.29 0.06
N GLU A 247 -10.80 21.05 1.27
CA GLU A 247 -10.53 19.83 2.06
C GLU A 247 -10.98 18.57 1.31
N ILE A 248 -12.10 18.64 0.56
CA ILE A 248 -12.60 17.53 -0.25
C ILE A 248 -11.64 17.22 -1.40
N TRP A 249 -11.07 18.22 -2.06
CA TRP A 249 -10.08 18.04 -3.13
C TRP A 249 -8.75 17.49 -2.61
N ILE A 250 -8.29 17.96 -1.45
CA ILE A 250 -7.09 17.44 -0.79
C ILE A 250 -7.30 15.95 -0.47
N THR A 251 -8.43 15.60 0.13
CA THR A 251 -8.78 14.20 0.45
C THR A 251 -8.92 13.37 -0.82
N ALA A 252 -9.55 13.89 -1.87
CA ALA A 252 -9.69 13.22 -3.16
C ALA A 252 -8.32 12.91 -3.79
N PHE A 253 -7.40 13.88 -3.80
CA PHE A 253 -6.05 13.69 -4.29
C PHE A 253 -5.28 12.66 -3.45
N THR A 254 -5.42 12.71 -2.12
CA THR A 254 -4.81 11.73 -1.21
C THR A 254 -5.32 10.32 -1.49
N ILE A 255 -6.64 10.13 -1.64
CA ILE A 255 -7.24 8.84 -2.00
C ILE A 255 -6.70 8.38 -3.35
N ALA A 256 -6.71 9.24 -4.38
CA ALA A 256 -6.21 8.89 -5.71
C ALA A 256 -4.75 8.45 -5.70
N LEU A 257 -3.89 9.17 -4.98
CA LEU A 257 -2.47 8.87 -4.87
C LEU A 257 -2.24 7.54 -4.14
N VAL A 258 -2.81 7.39 -2.94
CA VAL A 258 -2.58 6.21 -2.10
C VAL A 258 -3.22 4.96 -2.70
N ALA A 259 -4.46 5.07 -3.23
CA ALA A 259 -5.11 3.97 -3.93
C ALA A 259 -4.33 3.52 -5.17
N SER A 260 -3.73 4.47 -5.91
CA SER A 260 -2.88 4.14 -7.06
C SER A 260 -1.61 3.41 -6.63
N LEU A 261 -0.91 3.90 -5.60
CA LEU A 261 0.30 3.25 -5.09
C LEU A 261 0.00 1.86 -4.55
N GLU A 262 -1.03 1.69 -3.72
CA GLU A 262 -1.42 0.40 -3.18
C GLU A 262 -1.79 -0.58 -4.29
N THR A 263 -2.56 -0.13 -5.28
CA THR A 263 -2.91 -0.94 -6.45
C THR A 263 -1.66 -1.39 -7.22
N LEU A 264 -0.76 -0.47 -7.57
CA LEU A 264 0.44 -0.80 -8.37
C LEU A 264 1.35 -1.78 -7.64
N LEU A 265 1.51 -1.64 -6.32
CA LEU A 265 2.26 -2.59 -5.50
C LEU A 265 1.60 -3.97 -5.44
N CYS A 266 0.28 -4.01 -5.28
CA CYS A 266 -0.47 -5.27 -5.29
C CYS A 266 -0.45 -5.94 -6.65
N VAL A 267 -0.47 -5.18 -7.75
CA VAL A 267 -0.29 -5.67 -9.12
C VAL A 267 1.07 -6.36 -9.25
N GLU A 268 2.15 -5.66 -8.91
CA GLU A 268 3.51 -6.22 -8.99
C GLU A 268 3.65 -7.50 -8.16
N ALA A 269 3.12 -7.49 -6.93
CA ALA A 269 3.15 -8.67 -6.07
C ALA A 269 2.31 -9.83 -6.62
N THR A 270 1.15 -9.54 -7.23
CA THR A 270 0.25 -10.52 -7.84
C THR A 270 0.88 -11.13 -9.08
N ASP A 271 1.48 -10.32 -9.97
CA ASP A 271 2.15 -10.78 -11.19
C ASP A 271 3.34 -11.70 -10.87
N LYS A 272 4.08 -11.41 -9.77
CA LYS A 272 5.15 -12.30 -9.28
C LYS A 272 4.62 -13.67 -8.83
N LEU A 273 3.41 -13.74 -8.29
CA LEU A 273 2.76 -14.96 -7.83
C LEU A 273 2.05 -15.70 -8.98
N ASP A 274 1.79 -15.05 -10.11
CA ASP A 274 1.12 -15.66 -11.25
C ASP A 274 1.95 -16.85 -11.80
N PRO A 275 1.40 -18.08 -11.83
CA PRO A 275 2.07 -19.23 -12.42
C PRO A 275 2.46 -19.02 -13.88
N ASP A 276 1.64 -18.28 -14.63
CA ASP A 276 1.86 -17.97 -16.05
C ASP A 276 2.76 -16.74 -16.27
N LYS A 277 3.22 -16.07 -15.18
CA LYS A 277 4.09 -14.89 -15.23
C LYS A 277 3.58 -13.76 -16.14
N ARG A 278 2.27 -13.60 -16.21
CA ARG A 278 1.63 -12.52 -16.97
C ARG A 278 1.90 -11.18 -16.32
N ILE A 279 2.09 -10.16 -17.13
CA ILE A 279 2.34 -8.80 -16.67
C ILE A 279 1.07 -7.97 -16.86
N THR A 280 0.60 -7.37 -15.79
CA THR A 280 -0.58 -6.51 -15.80
C THR A 280 -0.23 -5.11 -16.32
N PRO A 281 -0.93 -4.58 -17.35
CA PRO A 281 -0.72 -3.22 -17.83
C PRO A 281 -1.12 -2.19 -16.76
N THR A 282 -0.14 -1.56 -16.11
CA THR A 282 -0.32 -0.66 -14.96
C THR A 282 -1.26 0.52 -15.23
N ASN A 283 -1.15 1.15 -16.42
CA ASN A 283 -2.03 2.27 -16.78
C ASN A 283 -3.49 1.84 -16.93
N ARG A 284 -3.74 0.66 -17.52
CA ARG A 284 -5.08 0.10 -17.64
C ARG A 284 -5.65 -0.23 -16.25
N GLU A 285 -4.80 -0.66 -15.34
CA GLU A 285 -5.20 -0.94 -13.96
C GLU A 285 -5.63 0.35 -13.24
N LEU A 286 -4.88 1.45 -13.40
CA LEU A 286 -5.28 2.76 -12.85
C LEU A 286 -6.63 3.23 -13.42
N ILE A 287 -6.88 3.04 -14.72
CA ILE A 287 -8.18 3.35 -15.34
C ILE A 287 -9.28 2.49 -14.71
N ALA A 288 -9.05 1.18 -14.54
CA ALA A 288 -10.03 0.26 -13.97
C ALA A 288 -10.38 0.63 -12.52
N GLN A 289 -9.36 0.88 -11.70
CA GLN A 289 -9.54 1.26 -10.30
C GLN A 289 -10.18 2.65 -10.18
N GLY A 290 -9.77 3.62 -11.00
CA GLY A 290 -10.35 4.95 -11.04
C GLY A 290 -11.84 4.90 -11.39
N THR A 291 -12.22 4.10 -12.40
CA THR A 291 -13.65 3.86 -12.73
C THR A 291 -14.39 3.18 -11.57
N GLY A 292 -13.76 2.18 -10.94
CA GLY A 292 -14.30 1.51 -9.76
C GLY A 292 -14.55 2.47 -8.59
N ASN A 293 -13.57 3.32 -8.28
CA ASN A 293 -13.66 4.33 -7.22
C ASN A 293 -14.73 5.38 -7.52
N PHE A 294 -14.81 5.85 -8.76
CA PHE A 294 -15.86 6.77 -9.19
C PHE A 294 -17.26 6.18 -8.95
N ILE A 295 -17.52 4.96 -9.43
CA ILE A 295 -18.81 4.31 -9.28
C ILE A 295 -19.06 3.94 -7.80
N SER A 296 -18.08 3.43 -7.09
CA SER A 296 -18.19 3.09 -5.67
C SER A 296 -18.60 4.31 -4.84
N GLY A 297 -17.93 5.45 -5.02
CA GLY A 297 -18.27 6.70 -4.35
C GLY A 297 -19.67 7.21 -4.68
N LEU A 298 -20.13 7.05 -5.93
CA LEU A 298 -21.49 7.47 -6.34
C LEU A 298 -22.60 6.71 -5.63
N ILE A 299 -22.38 5.44 -5.25
CA ILE A 299 -23.42 4.58 -4.67
C ILE A 299 -23.17 4.23 -3.20
N GLY A 300 -22.26 4.95 -2.53
CA GLY A 300 -22.02 4.79 -1.09
C GLY A 300 -21.00 3.73 -0.72
N GLY A 301 -20.12 3.33 -1.64
CA GLY A 301 -19.06 2.37 -1.39
C GLY A 301 -17.75 3.02 -0.94
N LEU A 302 -16.91 2.23 -0.29
CA LEU A 302 -15.55 2.59 0.07
C LEU A 302 -14.63 2.67 -1.17
N PRO A 303 -13.46 3.33 -1.05
CA PRO A 303 -12.43 3.27 -2.09
C PRO A 303 -11.96 1.84 -2.35
N VAL A 304 -11.75 1.54 -3.62
CA VAL A 304 -11.38 0.22 -4.14
C VAL A 304 -9.93 0.25 -4.62
N THR A 305 -9.18 -0.80 -4.29
CA THR A 305 -7.83 -1.07 -4.84
C THR A 305 -7.72 -2.55 -5.19
N GLN A 306 -6.70 -2.94 -5.97
CA GLN A 306 -6.33 -4.34 -6.06
C GLN A 306 -5.70 -4.77 -4.73
N VAL A 307 -6.09 -5.94 -4.19
CA VAL A 307 -5.66 -6.40 -2.86
C VAL A 307 -4.96 -7.75 -2.93
N ILE A 308 -3.76 -7.83 -2.36
CA ILE A 308 -2.88 -9.01 -2.45
C ILE A 308 -3.48 -10.24 -1.77
N VAL A 309 -4.19 -10.09 -0.65
CA VAL A 309 -4.75 -11.21 0.13
C VAL A 309 -5.77 -12.00 -0.69
N ARG A 310 -6.69 -11.30 -1.36
CA ARG A 310 -7.72 -11.92 -2.21
C ARG A 310 -7.10 -12.46 -3.50
N SER A 311 -6.17 -11.72 -4.11
CA SER A 311 -5.45 -12.17 -5.31
C SER A 311 -4.64 -13.43 -5.04
N SER A 312 -3.95 -13.52 -3.90
CA SER A 312 -3.24 -14.73 -3.49
C SER A 312 -4.18 -15.92 -3.25
N ALA A 313 -5.34 -15.68 -2.61
CA ALA A 313 -6.35 -16.71 -2.40
C ALA A 313 -6.89 -17.23 -3.75
N ASN A 314 -7.12 -16.33 -4.72
CA ASN A 314 -7.53 -16.67 -6.07
C ASN A 314 -6.52 -17.58 -6.76
N ILE A 315 -5.23 -17.21 -6.74
CA ILE A 315 -4.13 -17.99 -7.34
C ILE A 315 -4.02 -19.36 -6.69
N GLN A 316 -3.98 -19.42 -5.36
CA GLN A 316 -3.85 -20.66 -4.59
C GLN A 316 -5.01 -21.61 -4.80
N SER A 317 -6.20 -21.08 -5.10
CA SER A 317 -7.41 -21.86 -5.39
C SER A 317 -7.54 -22.26 -6.86
N GLY A 318 -6.54 -21.92 -7.68
CA GLY A 318 -6.46 -22.32 -9.08
C GLY A 318 -7.21 -21.43 -10.06
N GLY A 319 -7.53 -20.19 -9.69
CA GLY A 319 -8.07 -19.16 -10.59
C GLY A 319 -7.11 -18.88 -11.75
N LYS A 320 -7.64 -18.84 -12.96
CA LYS A 320 -6.84 -18.68 -14.19
C LYS A 320 -7.17 -17.43 -14.98
N THR A 321 -8.40 -16.94 -14.84
CA THR A 321 -8.86 -15.77 -15.57
C THR A 321 -9.57 -14.79 -14.65
N LYS A 322 -9.76 -13.56 -15.11
CA LYS A 322 -10.49 -12.52 -14.37
C LYS A 322 -11.95 -12.87 -14.07
N MET A 323 -12.47 -13.96 -14.68
CA MET A 323 -13.81 -14.46 -14.35
C MET A 323 -13.94 -14.88 -12.90
N SER A 324 -12.87 -15.37 -12.25
CA SER A 324 -12.89 -15.68 -10.82
C SER A 324 -13.15 -14.42 -9.98
N ALA A 325 -12.57 -13.27 -10.34
CA ALA A 325 -12.82 -11.99 -9.67
C ALA A 325 -14.23 -11.46 -9.95
N ILE A 326 -14.73 -11.60 -11.17
CA ILE A 326 -16.09 -11.15 -11.54
C ILE A 326 -17.15 -11.99 -10.82
N ILE A 327 -17.02 -13.30 -10.84
CA ILE A 327 -17.99 -14.23 -10.23
C ILE A 327 -18.04 -14.02 -8.70
N HIS A 328 -16.88 -13.81 -8.04
CA HIS A 328 -16.90 -13.53 -6.60
C HIS A 328 -17.66 -12.23 -6.26
N GLY A 329 -17.56 -11.20 -7.12
CA GLY A 329 -18.35 -9.96 -6.98
C GLY A 329 -19.85 -10.22 -7.07
N PHE A 330 -20.27 -11.12 -7.97
CA PHE A 330 -21.68 -11.57 -8.02
C PHE A 330 -22.07 -12.37 -6.77
N PHE A 331 -21.19 -13.19 -6.20
CA PHE A 331 -21.49 -13.87 -4.94
C PHE A 331 -21.66 -12.89 -3.78
N LEU A 332 -20.87 -11.81 -3.72
CA LEU A 332 -21.06 -10.74 -2.74
C LEU A 332 -22.44 -10.05 -2.94
N LEU A 333 -22.82 -9.74 -4.18
CA LEU A 333 -24.12 -9.14 -4.48
C LEU A 333 -25.27 -10.08 -4.06
N ILE A 334 -25.18 -11.36 -4.42
CA ILE A 334 -26.19 -12.36 -4.05
C ILE A 334 -26.27 -12.52 -2.52
N SER A 335 -25.14 -12.48 -1.81
CA SER A 335 -25.13 -12.61 -0.34
C SER A 335 -25.88 -11.48 0.37
N ILE A 336 -25.78 -10.25 -0.15
CA ILE A 336 -26.52 -9.11 0.40
C ILE A 336 -28.02 -9.24 0.14
N LEU A 337 -28.41 -9.80 -0.99
CA LEU A 337 -29.82 -9.95 -1.35
C LEU A 337 -30.49 -11.13 -0.63
N LEU A 338 -29.78 -12.25 -0.45
CA LEU A 338 -30.37 -13.49 0.04
C LEU A 338 -30.17 -13.76 1.54
N ILE A 339 -29.04 -13.33 2.11
CA ILE A 339 -28.65 -13.70 3.48
C ILE A 339 -28.24 -12.51 4.39
N PRO A 340 -28.82 -11.31 4.24
CA PRO A 340 -28.41 -10.16 5.08
C PRO A 340 -28.69 -10.42 6.57
N ALA A 341 -29.79 -11.10 6.90
CA ALA A 341 -30.12 -11.49 8.28
C ALA A 341 -29.05 -12.41 8.91
N LEU A 342 -28.43 -13.29 8.12
CA LEU A 342 -27.32 -14.13 8.58
C LEU A 342 -26.05 -13.30 8.79
N LEU A 343 -25.79 -12.33 7.92
CA LEU A 343 -24.64 -11.44 8.08
C LEU A 343 -24.75 -10.62 9.36
N ASN A 344 -25.94 -10.23 9.76
CA ASN A 344 -26.21 -9.50 11.00
C ASN A 344 -26.02 -10.33 12.28
N GLN A 345 -25.73 -11.63 12.17
CA GLN A 345 -25.30 -12.45 13.31
C GLN A 345 -23.78 -12.48 13.49
N ILE A 346 -23.01 -11.83 12.64
CA ILE A 346 -21.54 -11.84 12.74
C ILE A 346 -21.11 -10.88 13.86
N PRO A 347 -20.36 -11.33 14.89
CA PRO A 347 -19.82 -10.45 15.92
C PRO A 347 -18.75 -9.50 15.36
N LEU A 348 -18.79 -8.22 15.72
CA LEU A 348 -17.76 -7.24 15.36
C LEU A 348 -16.39 -7.65 15.92
N SER A 349 -16.36 -8.34 17.05
CA SER A 349 -15.14 -8.87 17.67
C SER A 349 -14.45 -9.95 16.84
N VAL A 350 -15.19 -10.74 16.07
CA VAL A 350 -14.64 -11.70 15.10
C VAL A 350 -13.96 -10.96 13.94
N LEU A 351 -14.63 -9.91 13.42
CA LEU A 351 -14.03 -9.05 12.38
C LEU A 351 -12.78 -8.34 12.89
N ALA A 352 -12.78 -7.89 14.14
CA ALA A 352 -11.62 -7.30 14.78
C ALA A 352 -10.46 -8.30 14.87
N ALA A 353 -10.70 -9.55 15.27
CA ALA A 353 -9.69 -10.60 15.28
C ALA A 353 -9.08 -10.85 13.88
N ILE A 354 -9.90 -10.85 12.83
CA ILE A 354 -9.42 -10.95 11.44
C ILE A 354 -8.53 -9.76 11.08
N LEU A 355 -8.95 -8.54 11.45
CA LEU A 355 -8.20 -7.32 11.17
C LEU A 355 -6.90 -7.23 11.99
N PHE A 356 -6.84 -7.75 13.20
CA PHE A 356 -5.59 -7.90 13.96
C PHE A 356 -4.56 -8.73 13.17
N ILE A 357 -4.99 -9.86 12.59
CA ILE A 357 -4.10 -10.69 11.76
C ILE A 357 -3.66 -9.93 10.49
N VAL A 358 -4.55 -9.15 9.87
CA VAL A 358 -4.19 -8.32 8.71
C VAL A 358 -3.18 -7.25 9.12
N GLY A 359 -3.44 -6.49 10.19
CA GLY A 359 -2.54 -5.48 10.72
C GLY A 359 -1.17 -6.06 11.07
N TYR A 360 -1.12 -7.21 11.75
CA TYR A 360 0.12 -7.92 12.04
C TYR A 360 0.89 -8.33 10.78
N LYS A 361 0.19 -8.80 9.73
CA LYS A 361 0.84 -9.14 8.45
C LYS A 361 1.45 -7.93 7.77
N LEU A 362 0.86 -6.74 7.92
CA LEU A 362 1.41 -5.48 7.40
C LEU A 362 2.57 -4.97 8.25
N ALA A 363 2.51 -5.13 9.58
CA ALA A 363 3.49 -4.64 10.54
C ALA A 363 4.39 -5.75 11.14
N LYS A 364 4.77 -6.74 10.33
CA LYS A 364 5.58 -7.88 10.81
C LYS A 364 6.89 -7.41 11.44
N PRO A 365 7.24 -7.89 12.66
CA PRO A 365 8.54 -7.59 13.29
C PRO A 365 9.75 -7.94 12.42
N SER A 366 9.65 -8.96 11.57
CA SER A 366 10.70 -9.34 10.62
C SER A 366 11.03 -8.24 9.60
N LEU A 367 10.08 -7.33 9.28
CA LEU A 367 10.34 -6.19 8.40
C LEU A 367 11.32 -5.20 9.04
N PHE A 368 11.18 -4.93 10.34
CA PHE A 368 12.10 -4.06 11.08
C PHE A 368 13.52 -4.64 11.07
N VAL A 369 13.65 -5.95 11.32
CA VAL A 369 14.93 -6.64 11.25
C VAL A 369 15.52 -6.58 9.84
N THR A 370 14.68 -6.75 8.82
CA THR A 370 15.13 -6.66 7.41
C THR A 370 15.61 -5.26 7.07
N MET A 371 14.87 -4.22 7.46
CA MET A 371 15.26 -2.83 7.24
C MET A 371 16.55 -2.46 7.98
N TYR A 372 16.72 -2.94 9.21
CA TYR A 372 17.95 -2.77 9.97
C TYR A 372 19.18 -3.39 9.26
N LYS A 373 19.03 -4.64 8.76
CA LYS A 373 20.08 -5.33 8.01
C LYS A 373 20.45 -4.65 6.68
N LEU A 374 19.51 -3.96 6.05
CA LEU A 374 19.77 -3.18 4.82
C LEU A 374 20.50 -1.86 5.10
N GLY A 375 20.75 -1.55 6.37
CA GLY A 375 21.48 -0.38 6.81
C GLY A 375 20.63 0.86 7.02
N TRP A 376 21.25 1.89 7.64
CA TRP A 376 20.56 3.10 8.08
C TRP A 376 19.91 3.88 6.93
N LYS A 377 20.44 3.78 5.71
CA LYS A 377 19.90 4.44 4.50
C LYS A 377 18.48 3.96 4.12
N GLN A 378 18.13 2.73 4.48
CA GLN A 378 16.79 2.17 4.29
C GLN A 378 15.96 2.23 5.57
N LEU A 379 16.60 2.03 6.72
CA LEU A 379 15.92 2.02 8.02
C LEU A 379 15.34 3.40 8.37
N LEU A 380 16.07 4.48 8.14
CA LEU A 380 15.66 5.82 8.59
C LEU A 380 14.39 6.32 7.86
N PRO A 381 14.29 6.29 6.50
CA PRO A 381 13.05 6.63 5.83
C PRO A 381 11.89 5.72 6.24
N PHE A 382 12.14 4.42 6.45
CA PHE A 382 11.14 3.47 6.92
C PHE A 382 10.56 3.86 8.30
N LEU A 383 11.41 4.13 9.29
CA LEU A 383 10.99 4.49 10.65
C LEU A 383 10.28 5.85 10.69
N ILE A 384 10.81 6.86 10.00
CA ILE A 384 10.20 8.19 9.95
C ILE A 384 8.82 8.14 9.28
N THR A 385 8.66 7.33 8.24
CA THR A 385 7.34 7.10 7.62
C THR A 385 6.36 6.51 8.64
N ILE A 386 6.76 5.48 9.40
CA ILE A 386 5.90 4.86 10.43
C ILE A 386 5.53 5.87 11.51
N ILE A 387 6.51 6.55 12.08
CA ILE A 387 6.31 7.53 13.15
C ILE A 387 5.40 8.66 12.64
N GLY A 388 5.67 9.22 11.46
CA GLY A 388 4.82 10.23 10.86
C GLY A 388 3.36 9.75 10.72
N ILE A 389 3.13 8.56 10.18
CA ILE A 389 1.78 8.02 9.99
C ILE A 389 1.05 7.77 11.31
N VAL A 390 1.74 7.24 12.31
CA VAL A 390 1.10 6.86 13.59
C VAL A 390 0.79 8.08 14.46
N PHE A 391 1.63 9.13 14.45
CA PHE A 391 1.50 10.29 15.31
C PHE A 391 0.89 11.54 14.64
N THR A 392 0.79 11.56 13.30
CA THR A 392 0.15 12.66 12.58
C THR A 392 -0.94 12.09 11.64
N ASP A 393 -0.64 12.02 10.36
CA ASP A 393 -1.51 11.42 9.35
C ASP A 393 -0.69 10.70 8.26
N LEU A 394 -1.41 9.98 7.39
CA LEU A 394 -0.77 9.18 6.36
C LEU A 394 -0.02 10.03 5.34
N LEU A 395 -0.57 11.16 4.92
CA LEU A 395 0.03 12.01 3.89
C LEU A 395 1.31 12.66 4.40
N ILE A 396 1.29 13.21 5.61
CA ILE A 396 2.46 13.79 6.28
C ILE A 396 3.53 12.72 6.47
N GLY A 397 3.15 11.53 6.97
CA GLY A 397 4.10 10.44 7.18
C GLY A 397 4.78 9.97 5.90
N ILE A 398 4.04 9.82 4.79
CA ILE A 398 4.60 9.48 3.47
C ILE A 398 5.50 10.62 2.97
N GLY A 399 5.04 11.88 3.10
CA GLY A 399 5.80 13.06 2.70
C GLY A 399 7.15 13.16 3.40
N LEU A 400 7.18 13.01 4.73
CA LEU A 400 8.41 12.98 5.51
C LEU A 400 9.35 11.83 5.09
N GLY A 401 8.78 10.65 4.89
CA GLY A 401 9.53 9.50 4.39
C GLY A 401 10.15 9.73 3.02
N LEU A 402 9.40 10.32 2.08
CA LEU A 402 9.87 10.64 0.74
C LEU A 402 10.98 11.69 0.76
N ILE A 403 10.80 12.78 1.48
CA ILE A 403 11.82 13.82 1.64
C ILE A 403 13.12 13.19 2.15
N LEU A 404 13.02 12.39 3.20
CA LEU A 404 14.20 11.72 3.76
C LEU A 404 14.79 10.68 2.81
N GLY A 405 13.95 9.94 2.07
CA GLY A 405 14.38 9.01 1.03
C GLY A 405 15.17 9.70 -0.07
N ILE A 406 14.70 10.85 -0.54
CA ILE A 406 15.40 11.69 -1.53
C ILE A 406 16.73 12.20 -0.96
N VAL A 407 16.73 12.71 0.28
CA VAL A 407 17.98 13.16 0.95
C VAL A 407 19.01 12.03 1.02
N VAL A 408 18.58 10.81 1.36
CA VAL A 408 19.48 9.64 1.40
C VAL A 408 20.01 9.31 0.00
N ILE A 409 19.19 9.41 -1.05
CA ILE A 409 19.66 9.20 -2.44
C ILE A 409 20.69 10.27 -2.82
N LEU A 410 20.44 11.54 -2.50
CA LEU A 410 21.37 12.63 -2.77
C LEU A 410 22.70 12.46 -2.02
N ILE A 411 22.66 12.07 -0.72
CA ILE A 411 23.89 11.78 0.05
C ILE A 411 24.67 10.62 -0.59
N ASN A 412 23.95 9.59 -1.07
CA ASN A 412 24.59 8.44 -1.70
C ASN A 412 25.22 8.81 -3.05
N SER A 413 24.55 9.62 -3.86
CA SER A 413 25.10 10.16 -5.11
C SER A 413 26.34 11.01 -4.84
N PHE A 414 26.26 11.88 -3.82
CA PHE A 414 27.42 12.69 -3.39
C PHE A 414 28.65 11.85 -3.03
N GLN A 415 28.46 10.75 -2.28
CA GLN A 415 29.54 9.87 -1.83
C GLN A 415 30.16 9.03 -2.95
N ASN A 416 29.41 8.70 -3.99
CA ASN A 416 29.81 7.79 -5.07
C ASN A 416 30.14 8.49 -6.39
N SER A 417 30.49 9.78 -6.34
CA SER A 417 30.78 10.58 -7.54
C SER A 417 32.11 10.23 -8.23
N HIS A 418 33.03 9.64 -7.48
CA HIS A 418 34.34 9.30 -7.97
C HIS A 418 35.01 8.23 -7.11
N SER A 419 35.98 7.56 -7.65
CA SER A 419 36.90 6.69 -6.92
C SER A 419 38.34 7.21 -7.02
N ILE A 420 39.11 7.03 -5.94
CA ILE A 420 40.50 7.48 -5.87
C ILE A 420 41.40 6.26 -5.80
N SER A 421 42.38 6.19 -6.68
CA SER A 421 43.48 5.23 -6.63
C SER A 421 44.82 5.96 -6.61
N THR A 422 45.71 5.51 -5.72
CA THR A 422 47.04 6.12 -5.61
C THR A 422 48.07 5.10 -6.11
N GLU A 423 48.75 5.42 -7.19
CA GLU A 423 49.85 4.60 -7.75
C GLU A 423 51.18 5.13 -7.23
N GLY A 424 51.78 4.40 -6.28
CA GLY A 424 53.04 4.83 -5.66
C GLY A 424 52.91 6.04 -4.75
N LYS A 425 54.05 6.76 -4.49
CA LYS A 425 54.04 7.94 -3.60
C LYS A 425 53.73 9.26 -4.31
N SER A 426 53.66 9.30 -5.65
CA SER A 426 53.60 10.56 -6.41
C SER A 426 52.41 10.73 -7.36
N LYS A 427 51.64 9.68 -7.63
CA LYS A 427 50.55 9.77 -8.64
C LYS A 427 49.21 9.45 -8.02
N THR A 428 48.25 10.34 -8.19
CA THR A 428 46.87 10.14 -7.78
C THR A 428 45.94 10.11 -9.01
N ARG A 429 45.13 9.06 -9.13
CA ARG A 429 44.10 8.95 -10.18
C ARG A 429 42.75 9.11 -9.55
N ILE A 430 41.94 10.01 -10.10
CA ILE A 430 40.51 10.19 -9.77
C ILE A 430 39.69 9.68 -10.98
N THR A 431 38.98 8.59 -10.80
CA THR A 431 38.05 8.05 -11.81
C THR A 431 36.64 8.57 -11.51
N LEU A 432 36.04 9.31 -12.43
CA LEU A 432 34.71 9.85 -12.29
C LEU A 432 33.66 8.76 -12.49
N ALA A 433 32.51 8.90 -11.82
CA ALA A 433 31.36 8.04 -12.02
C ALA A 433 30.69 8.28 -13.37
N GLU A 434 29.76 7.42 -13.78
CA GLU A 434 29.03 7.49 -15.03
C GLU A 434 28.25 8.81 -15.19
N GLU A 435 27.67 9.32 -14.09
CA GLU A 435 26.98 10.61 -14.03
C GLU A 435 27.57 11.45 -12.91
N VAL A 436 28.08 12.62 -13.23
CA VAL A 436 28.64 13.58 -12.27
C VAL A 436 27.90 14.90 -12.43
N THR A 437 27.10 15.22 -11.42
CA THR A 437 26.22 16.40 -11.41
C THR A 437 26.76 17.49 -10.49
N PHE A 438 26.17 18.67 -10.49
CA PHE A 438 26.52 19.78 -9.59
C PHE A 438 26.51 19.39 -8.10
N PHE A 439 25.67 18.41 -7.70
CA PHE A 439 25.67 17.88 -6.34
C PHE A 439 27.04 17.27 -5.91
N ASN A 440 27.83 16.85 -6.86
CA ASN A 440 29.14 16.24 -6.62
C ASN A 440 30.28 17.25 -6.43
N LYS A 441 30.00 18.54 -6.70
CA LYS A 441 30.94 19.67 -6.65
C LYS A 441 31.79 19.69 -5.38
N ALA A 442 31.12 19.65 -4.21
CA ALA A 442 31.81 19.71 -2.93
C ALA A 442 32.67 18.46 -2.64
N SER A 443 32.24 17.27 -3.11
CA SER A 443 33.00 16.04 -2.96
C SER A 443 34.30 16.08 -3.76
N ILE A 444 34.20 16.48 -5.05
CA ILE A 444 35.37 16.58 -5.95
C ILE A 444 36.33 17.67 -5.47
N LEU A 445 35.82 18.87 -5.12
CA LEU A 445 36.64 19.95 -4.54
C LEU A 445 37.41 19.52 -3.29
N LYS A 446 36.74 18.77 -2.41
CA LYS A 446 37.39 18.25 -1.18
C LYS A 446 38.57 17.34 -1.50
N GLU A 447 38.44 16.50 -2.50
CA GLU A 447 39.54 15.60 -2.91
C GLU A 447 40.65 16.35 -3.67
N LEU A 448 40.33 17.27 -4.54
CA LEU A 448 41.31 18.11 -5.22
C LEU A 448 42.12 18.95 -4.22
N ASN A 449 41.49 19.49 -3.18
CA ASN A 449 42.17 20.28 -2.14
C ASN A 449 43.01 19.45 -1.17
N LYS A 450 42.84 18.12 -1.11
CA LYS A 450 43.68 17.23 -0.30
C LYS A 450 44.98 16.80 -1.01
N LEU A 451 45.10 17.09 -2.32
CA LEU A 451 46.26 16.65 -3.08
C LEU A 451 47.50 17.37 -2.59
N PRO A 452 48.55 16.64 -2.18
CA PRO A 452 49.83 17.24 -1.75
C PRO A 452 50.53 17.95 -2.91
N GLU A 453 51.24 19.03 -2.61
CA GLU A 453 52.05 19.73 -3.61
C GLU A 453 53.12 18.80 -4.21
N GLY A 454 53.37 18.91 -5.51
CA GLY A 454 54.35 18.12 -6.24
C GLY A 454 53.92 16.71 -6.67
N LYS A 455 52.64 16.36 -6.54
CA LYS A 455 52.10 15.11 -7.09
C LYS A 455 51.44 15.33 -8.44
N SER A 456 51.49 14.29 -9.33
CA SER A 456 50.71 14.28 -10.57
C SER A 456 49.28 13.83 -10.32
N LEU A 457 48.31 14.51 -10.96
CA LEU A 457 46.91 14.15 -10.94
C LEU A 457 46.48 13.60 -12.30
N GLU A 458 45.87 12.46 -12.30
CA GLU A 458 45.23 11.86 -13.45
C GLU A 458 43.71 11.78 -13.22
N ILE A 459 42.94 12.37 -14.13
CA ILE A 459 41.46 12.26 -14.09
C ILE A 459 41.03 11.34 -15.21
N ASP A 460 40.37 10.25 -14.83
CA ASP A 460 39.85 9.26 -15.78
C ASP A 460 38.34 9.51 -16.00
N LEU A 461 38.00 9.90 -17.21
CA LEU A 461 36.63 10.25 -17.66
C LEU A 461 36.01 9.16 -18.54
N ARG A 462 36.71 8.05 -18.82
CA ARG A 462 36.27 7.04 -19.76
C ARG A 462 34.93 6.41 -19.37
N GLY A 463 34.59 6.36 -18.07
CA GLY A 463 33.32 5.87 -17.58
C GLY A 463 32.23 6.91 -17.47
N ALA A 464 32.54 8.19 -17.68
CA ALA A 464 31.60 9.28 -17.47
C ALA A 464 30.80 9.56 -18.76
N LYS A 465 29.48 9.36 -18.71
CA LYS A 465 28.56 9.67 -19.80
C LYS A 465 28.00 11.09 -19.72
N PHE A 466 27.90 11.62 -18.50
CA PHE A 466 27.44 12.96 -18.25
C PHE A 466 28.27 13.65 -17.17
N ILE A 467 28.75 14.85 -17.49
CA ILE A 467 29.48 15.70 -16.54
C ILE A 467 28.89 17.11 -16.64
N ASP A 468 28.41 17.61 -15.49
CA ASP A 468 27.84 18.95 -15.38
C ASP A 468 28.92 20.03 -15.63
N ASN A 469 28.51 21.14 -16.23
CA ASN A 469 29.37 22.29 -16.50
C ASN A 469 30.05 22.81 -15.22
N ASP A 470 29.35 22.81 -14.10
CA ASP A 470 29.91 23.19 -12.79
C ASP A 470 31.11 22.35 -12.37
N ILE A 471 31.17 21.10 -12.78
CA ILE A 471 32.31 20.22 -12.51
C ILE A 471 33.48 20.54 -13.42
N ILE A 472 33.18 20.83 -14.71
CA ILE A 472 34.20 21.25 -15.68
C ILE A 472 34.86 22.54 -15.21
N GLU A 473 34.09 23.53 -14.77
CA GLU A 473 34.58 24.80 -14.24
C GLU A 473 35.51 24.62 -13.04
N ILE A 474 35.16 23.74 -12.09
CA ILE A 474 36.02 23.43 -10.95
C ILE A 474 37.34 22.82 -11.37
N LEU A 475 37.33 21.92 -12.33
CA LEU A 475 38.53 21.30 -12.84
C LEU A 475 39.43 22.32 -13.57
N GLU A 476 38.79 23.23 -14.34
CA GLU A 476 39.51 24.35 -15.00
C GLU A 476 40.12 25.33 -14.00
N ASP A 477 39.37 25.73 -12.98
CA ASP A 477 39.84 26.57 -11.88
C ASP A 477 40.99 25.94 -11.10
N PHE A 478 40.89 24.61 -10.83
CA PHE A 478 41.97 23.87 -10.18
C PHE A 478 43.22 23.87 -11.03
N LEU A 479 43.10 23.62 -12.34
CA LEU A 479 44.23 23.64 -13.27
C LEU A 479 44.89 25.03 -13.35
N ALA A 480 44.08 26.08 -13.43
CA ALA A 480 44.58 27.47 -13.50
C ALA A 480 45.45 27.81 -12.24
N LYS A 481 45.02 27.35 -11.05
CA LYS A 481 45.73 27.52 -9.78
C LYS A 481 47.04 26.73 -9.71
N GLN A 482 47.13 25.59 -10.40
CA GLN A 482 48.32 24.72 -10.39
C GLN A 482 49.34 25.03 -11.49
N LYS A 483 48.99 25.86 -12.48
CA LYS A 483 49.80 26.20 -13.67
C LYS A 483 51.22 26.73 -13.30
N ASN A 484 51.38 27.30 -12.11
CA ASN A 484 52.66 27.88 -11.62
C ASN A 484 53.43 26.95 -10.66
N LYS A 485 53.00 25.69 -10.41
CA LYS A 485 53.55 24.85 -9.35
C LYS A 485 54.22 23.55 -9.83
N ASN A 486 54.68 23.45 -11.07
CA ASN A 486 55.26 22.22 -11.66
C ASN A 486 54.39 20.97 -11.44
N PHE A 487 53.07 21.14 -11.55
CA PHE A 487 52.09 20.10 -11.33
C PHE A 487 51.74 19.42 -12.67
N GLU A 488 51.94 18.10 -12.78
CA GLU A 488 51.58 17.34 -13.97
C GLU A 488 50.12 16.91 -13.88
N PHE A 489 49.29 17.39 -14.81
CA PHE A 489 47.88 17.05 -14.89
C PHE A 489 47.61 16.28 -16.19
N LYS A 490 46.93 15.14 -16.06
CA LYS A 490 46.59 14.28 -17.18
C LYS A 490 45.07 13.96 -17.16
N ILE A 491 44.43 14.08 -18.29
CA ILE A 491 43.05 13.63 -18.49
C ILE A 491 43.06 12.43 -19.43
N ILE A 492 42.31 11.40 -19.06
CA ILE A 492 42.04 10.23 -19.90
C ILE A 492 40.56 10.25 -20.25
N SER A 493 40.23 10.40 -21.54
CA SER A 493 38.89 10.31 -22.06
C SER A 493 38.78 9.21 -23.11
N GLU A 494 37.59 8.90 -23.60
CA GLU A 494 37.40 7.98 -24.73
C GLU A 494 38.10 8.48 -26.01
N LYS A 495 38.29 9.79 -26.15
CA LYS A 495 38.95 10.42 -27.29
C LYS A 495 40.47 10.38 -27.22
N GLY A 496 41.04 9.99 -26.09
CA GLY A 496 42.50 9.88 -25.89
C GLY A 496 43.00 10.43 -24.55
N GLU A 497 44.32 10.55 -24.46
CA GLU A 497 45.01 11.08 -23.29
C GLU A 497 45.56 12.50 -23.56
N TYR A 498 45.25 13.41 -22.66
CA TYR A 498 45.60 14.83 -22.78
C TYR A 498 46.41 15.29 -21.58
N LYS A 499 47.61 15.83 -21.82
CA LYS A 499 48.44 16.41 -20.78
C LYS A 499 48.21 17.94 -20.75
N ASN A 500 47.94 18.45 -19.56
CA ASN A 500 47.69 19.88 -19.30
C ASN A 500 46.79 20.58 -20.35
N PRO A 501 45.59 20.06 -20.59
CA PRO A 501 44.71 20.64 -21.62
C PRO A 501 44.30 22.08 -21.27
N GLU A 502 44.27 22.97 -22.24
CA GLU A 502 43.91 24.38 -22.04
C GLU A 502 42.38 24.62 -21.96
N ASN A 503 41.60 23.70 -22.49
CA ASN A 503 40.12 23.78 -22.47
C ASN A 503 39.56 22.39 -22.28
N LEU A 504 38.91 22.18 -21.14
CA LEU A 504 38.30 20.90 -20.80
C LEU A 504 36.96 20.66 -21.49
N ALA A 505 36.20 21.71 -21.76
CA ALA A 505 34.89 21.61 -22.40
C ALA A 505 34.93 20.95 -23.79
N LYS A 506 36.10 20.97 -24.49
CA LYS A 506 36.28 20.31 -25.78
C LYS A 506 36.56 18.81 -25.72
N LEU A 507 36.82 18.29 -24.52
CA LEU A 507 37.15 16.87 -24.27
C LEU A 507 35.94 16.01 -23.96
N PHE A 508 34.81 16.66 -23.70
CA PHE A 508 33.51 16.06 -23.42
C PHE A 508 32.58 15.97 -24.63
#